data_a968807f3c6825eee25748ced8ac7ed1
#
_entry.id   a968807f3c6825eee25748ced8ac7ed1
#
_cell.length_a   1.000
_cell.length_b   1.000
_cell.length_c   1.000
_cell.angle_alpha   90.00
_cell.angle_beta   90.00
_cell.angle_gamma   90.00
#
_symmetry.space_group_name_H-M   'P 1'
#
loop_
_entity.id
_entity.type
_entity.pdbx_description
1 polymer ?
#
loop_
_entity_poly.entity_id
_entity_poly.type
_entity_poly.pdbx_seq_one_letter_code
_entity_poly.pdbx_strand_id
1 'polypeptide(L)'
;MSTEDNKAIVGRWFTEFWGKDFNPAVIDELAAPDIRFEYSLHTPCRGREQVRAFATTFRAAFPDLNFWGTADLLAEGDYVIGQWEGGGTQTGTAFDDMPVGALPARTGKAMRFTGITILKVENGLITEELGLDDGVTVLQQLGLIQAA
;
A
#
# COMPACT_ATOMS: atom_id res chain seq x y z
N MET A 1 -2.30 14.15 -20.23
CA MET A 1 -1.10 14.27 -19.41
C MET A 1 -0.06 13.29 -19.90
N SER A 2 1.20 13.64 -19.80
CA SER A 2 2.31 12.81 -20.26
C SER A 2 2.59 11.66 -19.30
N THR A 3 3.34 10.66 -19.79
CA THR A 3 3.84 9.57 -18.92
C THR A 3 4.75 10.10 -17.82
N GLU A 4 5.51 11.16 -18.10
CA GLU A 4 6.36 11.81 -17.08
C GLU A 4 5.52 12.48 -15.98
N ASP A 5 4.40 13.12 -16.34
CA ASP A 5 3.47 13.68 -15.37
C ASP A 5 2.85 12.58 -14.52
N ASN A 6 2.46 11.46 -15.14
CA ASN A 6 1.87 10.34 -14.44
C ASN A 6 2.86 9.68 -13.47
N LYS A 7 4.12 9.54 -13.88
CA LYS A 7 5.18 9.05 -12.98
C LYS A 7 5.38 9.98 -11.78
N ALA A 8 5.34 11.29 -11.99
CA ALA A 8 5.49 12.26 -10.91
C ALA A 8 4.35 12.13 -9.88
N ILE A 9 3.12 11.94 -10.35
CA ILE A 9 1.96 11.73 -9.49
C ILE A 9 2.13 10.44 -8.67
N VAL A 10 2.50 9.34 -9.31
CA VAL A 10 2.68 8.06 -8.64
C VAL A 10 3.88 8.09 -7.69
N GLY A 11 4.96 8.74 -8.08
CA GLY A 11 6.13 8.92 -7.20
C GLY A 11 5.77 9.66 -5.92
N ARG A 12 4.98 10.74 -6.04
CA ARG A 12 4.48 11.47 -4.89
C ARG A 12 3.56 10.61 -4.03
N TRP A 13 2.68 9.82 -4.65
CA TRP A 13 1.79 8.90 -3.94
C TRP A 13 2.59 7.86 -3.15
N PHE A 14 3.61 7.25 -3.75
CA PHE A 14 4.46 6.27 -3.06
C PHE A 14 5.14 6.90 -1.84
N THR A 15 5.63 8.13 -1.96
CA THR A 15 6.31 8.81 -0.85
C THR A 15 5.34 9.22 0.25
N GLU A 16 4.21 9.82 -0.10
CA GLU A 16 3.32 10.47 0.87
C GLU A 16 2.22 9.55 1.40
N PHE A 17 1.80 8.55 0.63
CA PHE A 17 0.81 7.56 1.09
C PHE A 17 1.47 6.34 1.72
N TRP A 18 2.46 5.76 1.03
CA TRP A 18 3.10 4.51 1.44
C TRP A 18 4.39 4.71 2.22
N GLY A 19 5.02 5.86 2.13
CA GLY A 19 6.27 6.14 2.81
C GLY A 19 6.09 6.38 4.30
N LYS A 20 7.21 6.53 4.98
CA LYS A 20 7.31 6.68 6.44
C LYS A 20 6.52 7.90 6.95
N ASP A 21 6.57 9.01 6.24
CA ASP A 21 5.93 10.27 6.64
C ASP A 21 4.58 10.42 5.93
N PHE A 22 3.59 9.68 6.41
CA PHE A 22 2.26 9.64 5.82
C PHE A 22 1.59 11.01 5.85
N ASN A 23 1.16 11.48 4.68
CA ASN A 23 0.39 12.72 4.52
C ASN A 23 -1.04 12.36 4.07
N PRO A 24 -2.02 12.32 4.99
CA PRO A 24 -3.40 11.94 4.62
C PRO A 24 -4.03 12.85 3.57
N ALA A 25 -3.59 14.09 3.46
CA ALA A 25 -4.11 15.02 2.45
C ALA A 25 -3.84 14.53 1.02
N VAL A 26 -2.82 13.68 0.81
CA VAL A 26 -2.50 13.15 -0.52
C VAL A 26 -3.67 12.35 -1.11
N ILE A 27 -4.50 11.75 -0.27
CA ILE A 27 -5.67 10.98 -0.73
C ILE A 27 -6.64 11.91 -1.46
N ASP A 28 -6.92 13.08 -0.90
CA ASP A 28 -7.83 14.03 -1.54
C ASP A 28 -7.21 14.71 -2.76
N GLU A 29 -5.88 14.86 -2.77
CA GLU A 29 -5.18 15.51 -3.87
C GLU A 29 -4.95 14.61 -5.08
N LEU A 30 -4.58 13.35 -4.86
CA LEU A 30 -4.09 12.47 -5.93
C LEU A 30 -4.99 11.29 -6.24
N ALA A 31 -5.86 10.84 -5.32
CA ALA A 31 -6.76 9.73 -5.58
C ALA A 31 -8.07 10.22 -6.19
N ALA A 32 -8.58 9.50 -7.18
CA ALA A 32 -9.92 9.76 -7.71
C ALA A 32 -10.98 9.52 -6.62
N PRO A 33 -12.11 10.24 -6.64
CA PRO A 33 -13.16 10.04 -5.64
C PRO A 33 -13.66 8.61 -5.50
N ASP A 34 -13.63 7.85 -6.60
CA ASP A 34 -14.09 6.46 -6.68
C ASP A 34 -12.93 5.47 -6.92
N ILE A 35 -11.74 5.80 -6.49
CA ILE A 35 -10.54 4.98 -6.68
C ILE A 35 -10.80 3.51 -6.35
N ARG A 36 -10.31 2.62 -7.22
CA ARG A 36 -10.26 1.18 -6.99
C ARG A 36 -8.89 0.83 -6.43
N PHE A 37 -8.87 0.22 -5.24
CA PHE A 37 -7.63 -0.01 -4.49
C PHE A 37 -7.64 -1.46 -3.99
N GLU A 38 -6.77 -2.30 -4.55
CA GLU A 38 -6.77 -3.73 -4.25
C GLU A 38 -5.34 -4.24 -4.08
N TYR A 39 -5.11 -4.92 -2.96
CA TYR A 39 -3.89 -5.66 -2.66
C TYR A 39 -4.26 -7.05 -2.17
N SER A 40 -3.43 -8.05 -2.50
CA SER A 40 -3.76 -9.45 -2.20
C SER A 40 -3.85 -9.75 -0.70
N LEU A 41 -3.18 -8.96 0.15
CA LEU A 41 -3.18 -9.14 1.60
C LEU A 41 -4.38 -8.49 2.30
N HIS A 42 -5.11 -7.62 1.64
CA HIS A 42 -6.11 -6.77 2.31
C HIS A 42 -7.46 -6.83 1.62
N THR A 43 -8.49 -6.46 2.37
CA THR A 43 -9.83 -6.31 1.82
C THR A 43 -9.81 -5.20 0.75
N PRO A 44 -10.38 -5.45 -0.44
CA PRO A 44 -10.45 -4.42 -1.48
C PRO A 44 -11.17 -3.16 -1.01
N CYS A 45 -10.66 -2.01 -1.42
CA CYS A 45 -11.25 -0.71 -1.11
C CYS A 45 -11.82 -0.06 -2.37
N ARG A 46 -12.89 0.70 -2.18
CA ARG A 46 -13.47 1.53 -3.22
C ARG A 46 -13.74 2.91 -2.66
N GLY A 47 -13.16 3.94 -3.32
CA GLY A 47 -13.34 5.33 -2.92
C GLY A 47 -12.36 5.80 -1.84
N ARG A 48 -12.24 7.12 -1.74
CA ARG A 48 -11.28 7.77 -0.82
C ARG A 48 -11.48 7.40 0.64
N GLU A 49 -12.74 7.31 1.09
CA GLU A 49 -13.02 7.05 2.51
C GLU A 49 -12.57 5.65 2.94
N GLN A 50 -12.77 4.64 2.10
CA GLN A 50 -12.29 3.29 2.40
C GLN A 50 -10.76 3.22 2.37
N VAL A 51 -10.12 3.91 1.43
CA VAL A 51 -8.65 4.00 1.36
C VAL A 51 -8.10 4.68 2.61
N ARG A 52 -8.73 5.77 3.05
CA ARG A 52 -8.35 6.49 4.27
C ARG A 52 -8.48 5.59 5.51
N ALA A 53 -9.60 4.88 5.63
CA ALA A 53 -9.82 3.96 6.74
C ALA A 53 -8.79 2.83 6.75
N PHE A 54 -8.48 2.27 5.58
CA PHE A 54 -7.43 1.26 5.43
C PHE A 54 -6.07 1.80 5.93
N ALA A 55 -5.67 2.96 5.43
CA ALA A 55 -4.38 3.54 5.80
C ALA A 55 -4.29 3.82 7.31
N THR A 56 -5.36 4.35 7.90
CA THR A 56 -5.43 4.65 9.33
C THR A 56 -5.30 3.37 10.17
N THR A 57 -6.05 2.33 9.81
CA THR A 57 -6.03 1.04 10.53
C THR A 57 -4.67 0.35 10.41
N PHE A 58 -4.11 0.33 9.20
CA PHE A 58 -2.82 -0.33 8.94
C PHE A 58 -1.70 0.37 9.71
N ARG A 59 -1.66 1.69 9.67
CA ARG A 59 -0.63 2.47 10.37
C ARG A 59 -0.82 2.50 11.88
N ALA A 60 -2.03 2.34 12.38
CA ALA A 60 -2.27 2.18 13.81
C ALA A 60 -1.67 0.87 14.34
N ALA A 61 -1.73 -0.20 13.55
CA ALA A 61 -1.15 -1.49 13.91
C ALA A 61 0.38 -1.51 13.73
N PHE A 62 0.86 -0.90 12.65
CA PHE A 62 2.29 -0.82 12.30
C PHE A 62 2.71 0.64 12.23
N PRO A 63 3.00 1.30 13.38
CA PRO A 63 3.28 2.73 13.41
C PRO A 63 4.52 3.17 12.63
N ASP A 64 5.46 2.26 12.40
CA ASP A 64 6.69 2.50 11.63
C ASP A 64 6.57 2.08 10.16
N LEU A 65 5.36 1.88 9.67
CA LEU A 65 5.12 1.42 8.29
C LEU A 65 5.84 2.31 7.29
N ASN A 66 6.60 1.67 6.39
CA ASN A 66 7.36 2.37 5.36
C ASN A 66 7.58 1.46 4.17
N PHE A 67 7.16 1.94 2.99
CA PHE A 67 7.43 1.28 1.71
C PHE A 67 8.14 2.26 0.80
N TRP A 68 9.04 1.75 -0.03
CA TRP A 68 9.83 2.58 -0.97
C TRP A 68 10.02 1.86 -2.30
N GLY A 69 10.20 2.64 -3.36
CA GLY A 69 10.48 2.09 -4.68
C GLY A 69 11.89 1.51 -4.76
N THR A 70 12.04 0.36 -5.41
CA THR A 70 13.32 -0.33 -5.59
C THR A 70 13.86 -0.22 -7.02
N ALA A 71 13.10 0.36 -7.94
CA ALA A 71 13.49 0.60 -9.33
C ALA A 71 12.76 1.83 -9.84
N ASP A 72 13.21 2.36 -10.98
CA ASP A 72 12.53 3.46 -11.65
C ASP A 72 11.11 3.04 -12.03
N LEU A 73 10.17 3.99 -11.93
CA LEU A 73 8.81 3.76 -12.37
C LEU A 73 8.78 3.58 -13.90
N LEU A 74 7.94 2.65 -14.35
CA LEU A 74 7.69 2.43 -15.77
C LEU A 74 6.30 2.96 -16.10
N ALA A 75 6.16 3.62 -17.24
CA ALA A 75 4.87 4.17 -17.65
C ALA A 75 4.61 3.98 -19.12
N GLU A 76 3.36 3.64 -19.45
CA GLU A 76 2.85 3.56 -20.81
C GLU A 76 1.38 3.93 -20.79
N GLY A 77 0.98 4.87 -21.64
CA GLY A 77 -0.39 5.39 -21.65
C GLY A 77 -0.76 5.94 -20.29
N ASP A 78 -1.89 5.51 -19.75
CA ASP A 78 -2.39 5.93 -18.46
C ASP A 78 -1.81 5.11 -17.29
N TYR A 79 -1.00 4.09 -17.57
CA TYR A 79 -0.51 3.16 -16.56
C TYR A 79 0.89 3.47 -16.10
N VAL A 80 1.11 3.33 -14.81
CA VAL A 80 2.43 3.41 -14.17
C VAL A 80 2.63 2.15 -13.33
N ILE A 81 3.81 1.56 -13.43
CA ILE A 81 4.17 0.33 -12.71
C ILE A 81 5.35 0.63 -11.81
N GLY A 82 5.27 0.22 -10.55
CA GLY A 82 6.34 0.39 -9.58
C GLY A 82 6.67 -0.90 -8.85
N GLN A 83 7.97 -1.17 -8.70
CA GLN A 83 8.49 -2.19 -7.81
C GLN A 83 8.78 -1.57 -6.45
N TRP A 84 8.49 -2.28 -5.37
CA TRP A 84 8.68 -1.74 -4.04
C TRP A 84 9.08 -2.82 -3.03
N GLU A 85 9.61 -2.33 -1.92
CA GLU A 85 9.92 -3.12 -0.74
C GLU A 85 9.48 -2.31 0.48
N GLY A 86 9.21 -2.97 1.57
CA GLY A 86 8.88 -2.30 2.82
C GLY A 86 8.25 -3.22 3.83
N GLY A 87 7.70 -2.61 4.87
CA GLY A 87 7.06 -3.31 5.97
C GLY A 87 6.95 -2.44 7.21
N GLY A 88 6.95 -3.10 8.34
CA GLY A 88 6.85 -2.45 9.64
C GLY A 88 6.79 -3.45 10.77
N THR A 89 6.75 -2.95 11.99
CA THR A 89 6.69 -3.74 13.21
C THR A 89 5.37 -3.49 13.92
N GLN A 90 4.67 -4.57 14.28
CA GLN A 90 3.37 -4.43 14.94
C GLN A 90 3.57 -4.13 16.43
N THR A 91 3.73 -2.86 16.72
CA THR A 91 3.80 -2.34 18.08
C THR A 91 2.50 -1.64 18.52
N GLY A 92 1.55 -1.54 17.62
CA GLY A 92 0.29 -0.83 17.85
C GLY A 92 -0.92 -1.74 18.07
N THR A 93 -2.04 -1.36 17.50
CA THR A 93 -3.34 -2.01 17.71
C THR A 93 -3.42 -3.40 17.09
N ALA A 94 -4.42 -4.18 17.55
CA ALA A 94 -4.78 -5.45 16.92
C ALA A 94 -5.10 -5.24 15.43
N PHE A 95 -4.85 -6.24 14.60
CA PHE A 95 -5.03 -6.14 13.16
C PHE A 95 -5.55 -7.45 12.57
N ASP A 96 -6.64 -7.37 11.82
CA ASP A 96 -7.30 -8.55 11.24
C ASP A 96 -7.56 -8.44 9.72
N ASP A 97 -7.08 -7.39 9.06
CA ASP A 97 -7.26 -7.23 7.61
C ASP A 97 -6.20 -8.05 6.85
N MET A 98 -6.30 -9.36 7.00
CA MET A 98 -5.44 -10.38 6.39
C MET A 98 -6.29 -11.51 5.83
N PRO A 99 -5.78 -12.25 4.81
CA PRO A 99 -6.53 -13.39 4.26
C PRO A 99 -6.69 -14.54 5.25
N VAL A 100 -5.78 -14.66 6.20
CA VAL A 100 -5.77 -15.74 7.20
C VAL A 100 -5.37 -15.17 8.56
N GLY A 101 -6.18 -15.44 9.58
CA GLY A 101 -5.85 -15.13 10.96
C GLY A 101 -5.98 -13.66 11.33
N ALA A 102 -5.56 -13.37 12.53
CA ALA A 102 -5.58 -12.03 13.09
C ALA A 102 -4.43 -11.87 14.10
N LEU A 103 -3.96 -10.64 14.25
CA LEU A 103 -2.92 -10.30 15.22
C LEU A 103 -3.54 -9.61 16.44
N PRO A 104 -3.28 -10.09 17.65
CA PRO A 104 -3.60 -9.28 18.83
C PRO A 104 -2.72 -8.02 18.86
N ALA A 105 -3.05 -7.08 19.75
CA ALA A 105 -2.28 -5.85 19.86
C ALA A 105 -0.84 -6.14 20.32
N ARG A 106 0.09 -5.37 19.79
CA ARG A 106 1.47 -5.29 20.25
C ARG A 106 2.20 -6.63 20.29
N THR A 107 2.13 -7.39 19.19
CA THR A 107 2.90 -8.66 19.10
C THR A 107 4.40 -8.43 18.99
N GLY A 108 4.84 -7.25 18.54
CA GLY A 108 6.24 -6.95 18.26
C GLY A 108 6.78 -7.67 17.03
N LYS A 109 5.93 -8.37 16.27
CA LYS A 109 6.35 -9.07 15.06
C LYS A 109 6.57 -8.07 13.94
N ALA A 110 7.61 -8.32 13.15
CA ALA A 110 7.99 -7.47 12.03
C ALA A 110 7.73 -8.18 10.71
N MET A 111 7.30 -7.41 9.72
CA MET A 111 7.20 -7.85 8.35
C MET A 111 8.11 -7.02 7.46
N ARG A 112 8.68 -7.67 6.45
CA ARG A 112 9.38 -7.01 5.35
C ARG A 112 9.22 -7.84 4.10
N PHE A 113 8.74 -7.22 3.03
CA PHE A 113 8.37 -7.93 1.83
C PHE A 113 8.42 -7.01 0.61
N THR A 114 8.26 -7.61 -0.55
CA THR A 114 8.32 -6.92 -1.84
C THR A 114 7.00 -7.07 -2.58
N GLY A 115 6.83 -6.23 -3.58
CA GLY A 115 5.69 -6.32 -4.46
C GLY A 115 5.83 -5.45 -5.70
N ILE A 116 4.83 -5.54 -6.54
CA ILE A 116 4.68 -4.73 -7.75
C ILE A 116 3.26 -4.20 -7.78
N THR A 117 3.12 -2.90 -8.07
CA THR A 117 1.83 -2.25 -8.17
C THR A 117 1.66 -1.64 -9.55
N ILE A 118 0.47 -1.81 -10.11
CA ILE A 118 0.05 -1.15 -11.34
C ILE A 118 -0.97 -0.08 -10.96
N LEU A 119 -0.71 1.15 -11.36
CA LEU A 119 -1.60 2.28 -11.10
C LEU A 119 -2.10 2.84 -12.43
N LYS A 120 -3.36 3.23 -12.46
CA LYS A 120 -3.94 3.95 -13.60
C LYS A 120 -4.14 5.39 -13.20
N VAL A 121 -3.65 6.32 -14.03
CA VAL A 121 -3.77 7.76 -13.80
C VAL A 121 -4.59 8.37 -14.93
N GLU A 122 -5.70 8.99 -14.59
CA GLU A 122 -6.57 9.65 -15.55
C GLU A 122 -6.83 11.08 -15.08
N ASN A 123 -6.59 12.05 -15.96
CA ASN A 123 -6.82 13.47 -15.67
C ASN A 123 -6.14 13.92 -14.37
N GLY A 124 -4.92 13.43 -14.12
CA GLY A 124 -4.14 13.83 -12.95
C GLY A 124 -4.52 13.14 -11.65
N LEU A 125 -5.43 12.17 -11.68
CA LEU A 125 -5.87 11.42 -10.50
C LEU A 125 -5.63 9.93 -10.67
N ILE A 126 -5.25 9.28 -9.59
CA ILE A 126 -5.10 7.81 -9.56
C ILE A 126 -6.49 7.21 -9.46
N THR A 127 -6.91 6.50 -10.51
CA THR A 127 -8.22 5.85 -10.57
C THR A 127 -8.18 4.39 -10.16
N GLU A 128 -7.01 3.74 -10.28
CA GLU A 128 -6.81 2.35 -9.87
C GLU A 128 -5.43 2.18 -9.26
N GLU A 129 -5.37 1.40 -8.21
CA GLU A 129 -4.13 0.90 -7.62
C GLU A 129 -4.30 -0.59 -7.36
N LEU A 130 -3.59 -1.43 -8.13
CA LEU A 130 -3.69 -2.88 -8.05
C LEU A 130 -2.31 -3.45 -7.77
N GLY A 131 -2.13 -4.11 -6.62
CA GLY A 131 -0.84 -4.62 -6.20
C GLY A 131 -0.84 -6.13 -5.99
N LEU A 132 0.25 -6.75 -6.40
CA LEU A 132 0.61 -8.11 -6.04
C LEU A 132 1.83 -8.06 -5.14
N ASP A 133 1.71 -8.66 -3.98
CA ASP A 133 2.77 -8.67 -2.98
C ASP A 133 3.15 -10.10 -2.59
N ASP A 134 4.27 -10.24 -1.91
CA ASP A 134 4.73 -11.52 -1.39
C ASP A 134 4.00 -11.82 -0.06
N GLY A 135 2.72 -12.13 -0.18
CA GLY A 135 1.85 -12.36 0.97
C GLY A 135 2.23 -13.57 1.81
N VAL A 136 2.76 -14.62 1.19
CA VAL A 136 3.22 -15.81 1.93
C VAL A 136 4.32 -15.43 2.91
N THR A 137 5.30 -14.66 2.47
CA THR A 137 6.39 -14.18 3.34
C THR A 137 5.83 -13.37 4.51
N VAL A 138 4.89 -12.44 4.26
CA VAL A 138 4.26 -11.64 5.31
C VAL A 138 3.56 -12.53 6.34
N LEU A 139 2.73 -13.46 5.87
CA LEU A 139 1.97 -14.33 6.76
C LEU A 139 2.88 -15.23 7.60
N GLN A 140 3.99 -15.71 7.03
CA GLN A 140 5.01 -16.46 7.76
C GLN A 140 5.70 -15.59 8.82
N GLN A 141 6.13 -14.39 8.45
CA GLN A 141 6.82 -13.47 9.35
C GLN A 141 5.94 -13.07 10.54
N LEU A 142 4.65 -12.88 10.30
CA LEU A 142 3.68 -12.52 11.34
C LEU A 142 3.17 -13.74 12.12
N GLY A 143 3.59 -14.94 11.77
CA GLY A 143 3.21 -16.16 12.46
C GLY A 143 1.78 -16.61 12.21
N LEU A 144 1.15 -16.13 11.13
CA LEU A 144 -0.23 -16.48 10.78
C LEU A 144 -0.31 -17.76 9.96
N ILE A 145 0.78 -18.16 9.33
CA ILE A 145 0.96 -19.48 8.70
C ILE A 145 2.34 -20.00 9.08
N GLN A 146 2.51 -21.31 9.01
CA GLN A 146 3.80 -21.92 9.29
C GLN A 146 4.66 -21.97 8.03
N ALA A 147 5.97 -21.77 8.22
CA ALA A 147 6.93 -22.02 7.16
C ALA A 147 6.96 -23.53 6.84
N ALA A 148 7.12 -23.85 5.56
CA ALA A 148 7.20 -25.23 5.10
C ALA A 148 8.48 -25.92 5.61
#